data_18d0c9c8bb8a34629b37e4a3c1cf5970
#
_entry.id   18d0c9c8bb8a34629b37e4a3c1cf5970
#
_cell.length_a   1.000
_cell.length_b   1.000
_cell.length_c   1.000
_cell.angle_alpha   90.00
_cell.angle_beta   90.00
_cell.angle_gamma   90.00
#
_symmetry.space_group_name_H-M   'P 1'
#
loop_
_entity.id
_entity.type
_entity.pdbx_description
1 polymer ?
#
loop_
_entity_poly.entity_id
_entity_poly.type
_entity_poly.pdbx_seq_one_letter_code
_entity_poly.pdbx_strand_id
1 'polypeptide(L)'
;MIGGIIRLRYNADHMISVNESYIEQRDGGYWIDGTRVSLDSIVYRWLEGLSPESIAECFPVLTLEQVYGAITYYLKHRTEVDAYLRAAEHGYEAFRQQVRSRYPRLSSRLEACSLP
;
A
#
# COMPACT_ATOMS: atom_id res chain seq x y z
N MET A 1 37.93 8.73 5.13
CA MET A 1 37.98 7.47 4.42
C MET A 1 37.53 6.33 5.29
N ILE A 2 38.12 6.18 6.38
CA ILE A 2 37.70 5.13 7.29
C ILE A 2 36.25 5.31 7.72
N GLY A 3 35.88 6.55 7.96
CA GLY A 3 34.53 6.83 8.35
C GLY A 3 33.50 6.40 7.33
N GLY A 4 33.85 6.53 6.06
CA GLY A 4 32.94 6.12 5.02
C GLY A 4 32.68 4.64 5.02
N ILE A 5 33.72 3.85 5.24
CA ILE A 5 33.58 2.41 5.25
C ILE A 5 32.72 1.98 6.43
N ILE A 6 32.98 2.57 7.57
CA ILE A 6 32.21 2.25 8.77
C ILE A 6 30.74 2.56 8.56
N ARG A 7 30.49 3.69 7.96
CA ARG A 7 29.11 4.11 7.74
C ARG A 7 28.37 3.14 6.85
N LEU A 8 29.01 2.62 5.83
CA LEU A 8 28.37 1.69 4.93
C LEU A 8 27.90 0.45 5.65
N ARG A 9 28.79 -0.14 6.42
CA ARG A 9 28.48 -1.36 7.12
C ARG A 9 27.33 -1.13 8.09
N TYR A 10 27.42 -0.06 8.80
CA TYR A 10 26.41 0.27 9.78
C TYR A 10 25.04 0.47 9.12
N ASN A 11 25.02 1.18 8.00
CA ASN A 11 23.77 1.49 7.34
C ASN A 11 23.10 0.27 6.75
N ALA A 12 23.89 -0.70 6.32
CA ALA A 12 23.29 -1.88 5.72
C ALA A 12 22.41 -2.61 6.73
N ASP A 13 22.88 -2.78 7.93
CA ASP A 13 22.09 -3.45 8.94
C ASP A 13 20.85 -2.66 9.30
N HIS A 14 21.01 -1.36 9.44
CA HIS A 14 19.90 -0.52 9.82
C HIS A 14 18.87 -0.41 8.73
N MET A 15 19.31 -0.36 7.49
CA MET A 15 18.38 -0.23 6.40
C MET A 15 17.49 -1.45 6.25
N ILE A 16 18.01 -2.62 6.52
CA ILE A 16 17.20 -3.82 6.46
C ILE A 16 16.08 -3.75 7.49
N SER A 17 16.43 -3.38 8.71
CA SER A 17 15.43 -3.27 9.77
C SER A 17 14.39 -2.21 9.47
N VAL A 18 14.84 -1.07 9.00
CA VAL A 18 13.94 0.04 8.73
C VAL A 18 12.97 -0.33 7.64
N ASN A 19 13.46 -0.95 6.56
CA ASN A 19 12.59 -1.31 5.44
C ASN A 19 11.49 -2.26 5.86
N GLU A 20 11.79 -3.16 6.76
CA GLU A 20 10.82 -4.12 7.22
C GLU A 20 9.76 -3.50 8.11
N SER A 21 10.06 -2.34 8.69
CA SER A 21 9.16 -1.75 9.64
C SER A 21 8.00 -1.01 9.02
N TYR A 22 7.99 -0.79 7.73
CA TYR A 22 6.90 -0.02 7.10
C TYR A 22 5.73 -0.87 6.65
N ILE A 23 5.97 -2.10 6.25
CA ILE A 23 4.92 -2.95 5.68
C ILE A 23 4.88 -4.26 6.46
N GLU A 24 3.68 -4.67 6.81
CA GLU A 24 3.49 -5.99 7.40
C GLU A 24 2.52 -6.79 6.56
N GLN A 25 2.73 -8.08 6.52
CA GLN A 25 1.82 -8.99 5.83
C GLN A 25 0.98 -9.69 6.88
N ARG A 26 -0.34 -9.58 6.74
CA ARG A 26 -1.24 -10.28 7.63
C ARG A 26 -2.55 -10.51 6.90
N ASP A 27 -3.23 -11.59 7.27
CA ASP A 27 -4.55 -11.91 6.72
C ASP A 27 -4.54 -11.93 5.19
N GLY A 28 -3.42 -12.37 4.61
CA GLY A 28 -3.30 -12.47 3.17
C GLY A 28 -3.11 -11.16 2.45
N GLY A 29 -2.86 -10.06 3.16
CA GLY A 29 -2.69 -8.76 2.55
C GLY A 29 -1.47 -8.03 3.05
N TYR A 30 -1.23 -6.88 2.45
CA TYR A 30 -0.13 -5.99 2.81
C TYR A 30 -0.70 -4.76 3.49
N TRP A 31 -0.14 -4.40 4.62
CA TRP A 31 -0.64 -3.29 5.43
C TRP A 31 0.50 -2.38 5.85
N ILE A 32 0.18 -1.11 6.06
CA ILE A 32 1.15 -0.21 6.67
C ILE A 32 1.25 -0.61 8.13
N ASP A 33 2.46 -0.93 8.55
CA ASP A 33 2.70 -1.51 9.86
C ASP A 33 2.05 -0.69 10.97
N GLY A 34 1.32 -1.37 11.82
CA GLY A 34 0.66 -0.73 12.95
C GLY A 34 -0.59 0.04 12.61
N THR A 35 -1.11 -0.06 11.40
CA THR A 35 -2.30 0.68 11.01
C THR A 35 -3.30 -0.24 10.33
N ARG A 36 -4.45 0.32 10.00
CA ARG A 36 -5.46 -0.37 9.20
C ARG A 36 -5.47 0.09 7.76
N VAL A 37 -4.46 0.84 7.36
CA VAL A 37 -4.35 1.30 5.98
C VAL A 37 -3.61 0.24 5.19
N SER A 38 -4.22 -0.20 4.10
CA SER A 38 -3.61 -1.23 3.25
C SER A 38 -2.61 -0.61 2.30
N LEU A 39 -1.63 -1.41 1.89
CA LEU A 39 -0.64 -0.96 0.93
C LEU A 39 -1.29 -0.60 -0.40
N ASP A 40 -2.28 -1.35 -0.82
CA ASP A 40 -2.94 -1.09 -2.10
C ASP A 40 -3.59 0.29 -2.13
N SER A 41 -4.09 0.79 -1.01
CA SER A 41 -4.63 2.15 -0.96
C SER A 41 -3.60 3.19 -1.36
N ILE A 42 -2.36 3.01 -0.89
CA ILE A 42 -1.28 3.93 -1.22
C ILE A 42 -0.85 3.74 -2.68
N VAL A 43 -0.71 2.49 -3.09
CA VAL A 43 -0.20 2.18 -4.43
C VAL A 43 -1.15 2.70 -5.51
N TYR A 44 -2.45 2.53 -5.33
CA TYR A 44 -3.39 3.00 -6.33
C TYR A 44 -3.32 4.51 -6.50
N ARG A 45 -3.18 5.24 -5.41
CA ARG A 45 -3.05 6.69 -5.51
C ARG A 45 -1.75 7.09 -6.18
N TRP A 46 -0.68 6.37 -5.87
CA TRP A 46 0.60 6.61 -6.50
C TRP A 46 0.52 6.37 -8.01
N LEU A 47 -0.14 5.30 -8.41
CA LEU A 47 -0.30 4.97 -9.83
C LEU A 47 -1.20 5.97 -10.55
N GLU A 48 -2.10 6.62 -9.81
CA GLU A 48 -2.94 7.68 -10.38
C GLU A 48 -2.19 8.98 -10.56
N GLY A 49 -0.97 9.05 -10.07
CA GLY A 49 -0.14 10.24 -10.27
C GLY A 49 -0.07 11.18 -9.08
N LEU A 50 -0.64 10.81 -7.95
CA LEU A 50 -0.55 11.65 -6.77
C LEU A 50 0.86 11.63 -6.21
N SER A 51 1.30 12.78 -5.71
CA SER A 51 2.58 12.86 -5.01
C SER A 51 2.45 12.21 -3.64
N PRO A 52 3.58 11.78 -3.05
CA PRO A 52 3.53 11.23 -1.69
C PRO A 52 2.90 12.18 -0.69
N GLU A 53 3.14 13.48 -0.86
CA GLU A 53 2.56 14.48 0.03
C GLU A 53 1.05 14.51 -0.08
N SER A 54 0.54 14.44 -1.30
CA SER A 54 -0.91 14.40 -1.51
C SER A 54 -1.52 13.13 -0.96
N ILE A 55 -0.81 12.02 -1.11
CA ILE A 55 -1.28 10.75 -0.56
C ILE A 55 -1.37 10.84 0.96
N ALA A 56 -0.37 11.44 1.60
CA ALA A 56 -0.39 11.60 3.04
C ALA A 56 -1.59 12.40 3.51
N GLU A 57 -2.02 13.38 2.71
CA GLU A 57 -3.20 14.15 3.06
C GLU A 57 -4.47 13.31 3.00
N CYS A 58 -4.49 12.28 2.16
CA CYS A 58 -5.64 11.40 2.07
C CYS A 58 -5.75 10.47 3.28
N PHE A 59 -4.67 10.23 3.99
CA PHE A 59 -4.64 9.29 5.09
C PHE A 59 -4.02 9.94 6.31
N PRO A 60 -4.81 10.72 7.06
CA PRO A 60 -4.27 11.49 8.20
C PRO A 60 -3.61 10.65 9.28
N VAL A 61 -3.94 9.37 9.37
CA VAL A 61 -3.31 8.51 10.36
C VAL A 61 -1.88 8.12 9.99
N LEU A 62 -1.47 8.40 8.77
CA LEU A 62 -0.13 8.08 8.30
C LEU A 62 0.76 9.30 8.34
N THR A 63 2.04 9.06 8.61
CA THR A 63 3.04 10.12 8.46
C THR A 63 3.53 10.10 7.01
N LEU A 64 4.15 11.19 6.61
CA LEU A 64 4.75 11.27 5.28
C LEU A 64 5.82 10.21 5.11
N GLU A 65 6.55 9.93 6.16
CA GLU A 65 7.58 8.90 6.15
C GLU A 65 6.98 7.54 5.81
N GLN A 66 5.84 7.22 6.40
CA GLN A 66 5.17 5.95 6.12
C GLN A 66 4.71 5.85 4.69
N VAL A 67 4.25 6.95 4.12
CA VAL A 67 3.83 6.96 2.71
C VAL A 67 5.03 6.69 1.80
N TYR A 68 6.15 7.37 2.04
CA TYR A 68 7.36 7.12 1.27
C TYR A 68 7.83 5.67 1.44
N GLY A 69 7.76 5.16 2.66
CA GLY A 69 8.16 3.78 2.92
C GLY A 69 7.31 2.79 2.16
N ALA A 70 6.00 3.05 2.10
CA ALA A 70 5.09 2.18 1.36
C ALA A 70 5.39 2.19 -0.13
N ILE A 71 5.63 3.36 -0.69
CA ILE A 71 5.96 3.47 -2.11
C ILE A 71 7.29 2.78 -2.40
N THR A 72 8.27 2.96 -1.53
CA THR A 72 9.55 2.30 -1.69
C THR A 72 9.39 0.78 -1.67
N TYR A 73 8.59 0.28 -0.75
CA TYR A 73 8.31 -1.15 -0.68
C TYR A 73 7.70 -1.65 -1.99
N TYR A 74 6.71 -0.93 -2.48
CA TYR A 74 6.06 -1.30 -3.73
C TYR A 74 7.06 -1.35 -4.89
N LEU A 75 7.90 -0.34 -5.01
CA LEU A 75 8.85 -0.29 -6.11
C LEU A 75 9.88 -1.40 -6.00
N LYS A 76 10.21 -1.79 -4.80
CA LYS A 76 11.18 -2.85 -4.57
C LYS A 76 10.59 -4.23 -4.83
N HIS A 77 9.30 -4.40 -4.56
CA HIS A 77 8.62 -5.70 -4.70
C HIS A 77 7.52 -5.63 -5.74
N ARG A 78 7.80 -4.99 -6.83
CA ARG A 78 6.79 -4.63 -7.80
C ARG A 78 6.05 -5.84 -8.37
N THR A 79 6.79 -6.87 -8.75
CA THR A 79 6.18 -8.05 -9.35
C THR A 79 5.20 -8.72 -8.39
N GLU A 80 5.63 -8.86 -7.15
CA GLU A 80 4.80 -9.52 -6.14
C GLU A 80 3.57 -8.71 -5.80
N VAL A 81 3.75 -7.41 -5.62
CA VAL A 81 2.64 -6.55 -5.24
C VAL A 81 1.66 -6.40 -6.41
N ASP A 82 2.17 -6.28 -7.63
CA ASP A 82 1.27 -6.19 -8.78
C ASP A 82 0.44 -7.45 -8.93
N ALA A 83 1.02 -8.62 -8.69
CA ALA A 83 0.28 -9.86 -8.74
C ALA A 83 -0.80 -9.90 -7.66
N TYR A 84 -0.45 -9.44 -6.47
CA TYR A 84 -1.40 -9.36 -5.37
C TYR A 84 -2.55 -8.41 -5.72
N LEU A 85 -2.25 -7.27 -6.31
CA LEU A 85 -3.28 -6.31 -6.67
C LEU A 85 -4.23 -6.86 -7.72
N ARG A 86 -3.69 -7.58 -8.70
CA ARG A 86 -4.54 -8.19 -9.72
C ARG A 86 -5.46 -9.23 -9.13
N ALA A 87 -4.95 -10.05 -8.23
CA ALA A 87 -5.76 -11.07 -7.58
C ALA A 87 -6.86 -10.43 -6.73
N ALA A 88 -6.52 -9.37 -6.00
CA ALA A 88 -7.48 -8.67 -5.17
C ALA A 88 -8.56 -8.01 -6.04
N GLU A 89 -8.17 -7.49 -7.19
CA GLU A 89 -9.10 -6.85 -8.09
C GLU A 89 -10.10 -7.85 -8.64
N HIS A 90 -9.63 -9.04 -9.00
CA HIS A 90 -10.52 -10.10 -9.44
C HIS A 90 -11.51 -10.50 -8.37
N GLY A 91 -11.06 -10.62 -7.15
CA GLY A 91 -11.93 -10.95 -6.04
C GLY A 91 -12.96 -9.85 -5.79
N TYR A 92 -12.52 -8.61 -5.88
CA TYR A 92 -13.41 -7.49 -5.69
C TYR A 92 -14.47 -7.42 -6.79
N GLU A 93 -14.08 -7.69 -8.01
CA GLU A 93 -15.01 -7.68 -9.14
C GLU A 93 -16.06 -8.78 -8.99
N ALA A 94 -15.64 -9.97 -8.58
CA ALA A 94 -16.57 -11.06 -8.33
C ALA A 94 -17.56 -10.69 -7.23
N PHE A 95 -17.08 -10.04 -6.17
CA PHE A 95 -17.94 -9.60 -5.09
C PHE A 95 -18.93 -8.55 -5.58
N ARG A 96 -18.48 -7.61 -6.39
CA ARG A 96 -19.36 -6.57 -6.92
C ARG A 96 -20.46 -7.17 -7.79
N GLN A 97 -20.13 -8.14 -8.61
CA GLN A 97 -21.13 -8.83 -9.43
C GLN A 97 -22.18 -9.49 -8.55
N GLN A 98 -21.75 -10.14 -7.50
CA GLN A 98 -22.65 -10.81 -6.60
C GLN A 98 -23.58 -9.82 -5.89
N VAL A 99 -23.03 -8.72 -5.42
CA VAL A 99 -23.82 -7.69 -4.76
C VAL A 99 -24.79 -7.05 -5.74
N ARG A 100 -24.34 -6.79 -6.97
CA ARG A 100 -25.19 -6.17 -7.98
C ARG A 100 -26.41 -7.02 -8.29
N SER A 101 -26.23 -8.34 -8.33
CA SER A 101 -27.36 -9.20 -8.65
C SER A 101 -28.31 -9.40 -7.48
N ARG A 102 -27.81 -9.36 -6.25
CA ARG A 102 -28.65 -9.59 -5.07
C ARG A 102 -29.20 -8.29 -4.46
N TYR A 103 -28.42 -7.23 -4.50
CA TYR A 103 -28.77 -5.99 -3.82
C TYR A 103 -28.44 -4.79 -4.72
N PRO A 104 -29.27 -4.57 -5.75
CA PRO A 104 -28.93 -3.52 -6.71
C PRO A 104 -28.75 -2.13 -6.09
N ARG A 105 -29.56 -1.79 -5.10
CA ARG A 105 -29.45 -0.48 -4.46
C ARG A 105 -28.14 -0.34 -3.69
N LEU A 106 -27.78 -1.40 -2.97
CA LEU A 106 -26.52 -1.40 -2.23
C LEU A 106 -25.34 -1.33 -3.17
N SER A 107 -25.44 -2.02 -4.30
CA SER A 107 -24.39 -2.00 -5.30
C SER A 107 -24.11 -0.57 -5.77
N SER A 108 -25.17 0.17 -6.08
CA SER A 108 -25.01 1.57 -6.51
C SER A 108 -24.30 2.40 -5.46
N ARG A 109 -24.66 2.20 -4.21
CA ARG A 109 -24.06 2.98 -3.12
C ARG A 109 -22.59 2.62 -2.93
N LEU A 110 -22.26 1.34 -3.03
CA LEU A 110 -20.88 0.90 -2.88
C LEU A 110 -20.01 1.42 -4.00
N GLU A 111 -20.52 1.43 -5.22
CA GLU A 111 -19.77 1.96 -6.34
C GLU A 111 -19.49 3.44 -6.17
N ALA A 112 -20.46 4.18 -5.66
CA ALA A 112 -20.24 5.60 -5.41
C ALA A 112 -19.18 5.83 -4.35
N CYS A 113 -19.16 5.00 -3.31
CA CYS A 113 -18.22 5.15 -2.22
C CYS A 113 -16.82 4.66 -2.58
N SER A 114 -16.69 3.76 -3.53
CA SER A 114 -15.39 3.18 -3.86
C SER A 114 -14.55 4.04 -4.79
N LEU A 115 -15.11 5.09 -5.34
CA LEU A 115 -14.37 5.97 -6.21
C LEU A 115 -13.37 6.79 -5.42
N PRO A 116 -12.14 6.90 -5.91
CA PRO A 116 -11.11 7.66 -5.21
C PRO A 116 -11.39 9.15 -5.19
#